data_37a485d3bd1ab8ef56a25125a40bce3b
#
_entry.id   37a485d3bd1ab8ef56a25125a40bce3b
#
_cell.length_a   1.000
_cell.length_b   1.000
_cell.length_c   1.000
_cell.angle_alpha   90.00
_cell.angle_beta   90.00
_cell.angle_gamma   90.00
#
_symmetry.space_group_name_H-M   'P 1'
#
loop_
_entity.id
_entity.type
_entity.pdbx_description
1 polymer ?
#
loop_
_entity_poly.entity_id
_entity_poly.type
_entity_poly.pdbx_seq_one_letter_code
_entity_poly.pdbx_strand_id
1 'polypeptide(L)'
;VNSRRSWVIFGIGVFAYLVAVMQRTSIGVAGVAATERFHVSAAVLSSMAVVQLIVYAAMQVPVGVLIDRVGSRALMIAGTALMVVGQVTVAFAPTIALAIVGRILVGAGDATVFTSLMRLVNSWFRGRIVPQLSQWIGNIGQLGQVLSAVPFALLLHESGWTTAFLSAASVSVVALVGIVAAIRDRPVGSSEGPRPATWRESIRQLRISLARPGTQLGFWSHFTTQSSGTVFSLMWGLPFMVFALGIDPAEASGLLIVSVVAGLIAGPILGLLTARFPLRRSNLVLAIVGMMGIVWALLLLWPGTPPLWLLILVLVAIGIGGPGSLIGFDFARTSNPLHSLGSANGIVNVGGFLASFVMMFLIGVALDAQNTAHTVAGLYALDSFRWAFAVQYVIVGLGVVFLVRARRRTRRRLAEEEGIEVGPLWVALVDVWRRRDGRGPGENVQ
;
A
#
# COMPACT_ATOMS: atom_id res chain seq x y z
N VAL A 1 26.41 -5.07 6.12
CA VAL A 1 25.34 -4.53 5.25
C VAL A 1 25.43 -5.24 3.91
N ASN A 2 24.31 -5.58 3.28
CA ASN A 2 24.19 -6.38 2.05
C ASN A 2 24.85 -7.80 2.17
N SER A 3 24.91 -8.36 3.37
CA SER A 3 25.50 -9.68 3.68
C SER A 3 24.50 -10.82 3.44
N ARG A 4 24.99 -12.07 3.49
CA ARG A 4 24.08 -13.26 3.48
C ARG A 4 23.01 -13.18 4.56
N ARG A 5 23.37 -12.68 5.74
CA ARG A 5 22.42 -12.48 6.85
C ARG A 5 21.34 -11.45 6.51
N SER A 6 21.69 -10.37 5.80
CA SER A 6 20.72 -9.37 5.34
C SER A 6 19.65 -10.02 4.45
N TRP A 7 20.05 -10.92 3.55
CA TRP A 7 19.13 -11.63 2.67
C TRP A 7 18.24 -12.63 3.42
N VAL A 8 18.75 -13.31 4.44
CA VAL A 8 17.93 -14.18 5.31
C VAL A 8 16.87 -13.35 6.04
N ILE A 9 17.26 -12.20 6.63
CA ILE A 9 16.33 -11.30 7.32
C ILE A 9 15.29 -10.76 6.34
N PHE A 10 15.70 -10.38 5.13
CA PHE A 10 14.79 -9.93 4.08
C PHE A 10 13.80 -11.04 3.69
N GLY A 11 14.28 -12.25 3.43
CA GLY A 11 13.42 -13.37 3.03
C GLY A 11 12.38 -13.72 4.09
N ILE A 12 12.78 -13.79 5.37
CA ILE A 12 11.86 -14.06 6.47
C ILE A 12 10.86 -12.89 6.66
N GLY A 13 11.35 -11.65 6.56
CA GLY A 13 10.48 -10.48 6.65
C GLY A 13 9.45 -10.41 5.53
N VAL A 14 9.87 -10.72 4.29
CA VAL A 14 8.97 -10.78 3.12
C VAL A 14 7.98 -11.94 3.26
N PHE A 15 8.41 -13.10 3.75
CA PHE A 15 7.51 -14.22 4.04
C PHE A 15 6.46 -13.83 5.08
N ALA A 16 6.87 -13.18 6.17
CA ALA A 16 5.93 -12.66 7.17
C ALA A 16 4.93 -11.66 6.56
N TYR A 17 5.38 -10.79 5.65
CA TYR A 17 4.50 -9.86 4.97
C TYR A 17 3.53 -10.54 4.00
N LEU A 18 4.00 -11.53 3.23
CA LEU A 18 3.15 -12.37 2.39
C LEU A 18 2.04 -13.04 3.21
N VAL A 19 2.40 -13.61 4.37
CA VAL A 19 1.44 -14.22 5.31
C VAL A 19 0.46 -13.16 5.83
N ALA A 20 0.92 -11.98 6.20
CA ALA A 20 0.06 -10.89 6.68
C ALA A 20 -0.97 -10.46 5.61
N VAL A 21 -0.57 -10.35 4.35
CA VAL A 21 -1.49 -10.05 3.24
C VAL A 21 -2.49 -11.17 3.00
N MET A 22 -2.06 -12.44 3.05
CA MET A 22 -2.96 -13.60 2.98
C MET A 22 -4.00 -13.55 4.11
N GLN A 23 -3.60 -13.26 5.34
CA GLN A 23 -4.49 -13.12 6.49
C GLN A 23 -5.49 -11.97 6.32
N ARG A 24 -5.02 -10.85 5.77
CA ARG A 24 -5.86 -9.66 5.50
C ARG A 24 -7.00 -10.01 4.56
N THR A 25 -6.74 -10.74 3.51
CA THR A 25 -7.70 -11.03 2.43
C THR A 25 -8.54 -12.27 2.66
N SER A 26 -8.21 -13.12 3.63
CA SER A 26 -8.89 -14.39 3.90
C SER A 26 -10.40 -14.27 4.16
N ILE A 27 -10.84 -13.19 4.84
CA ILE A 27 -12.28 -13.01 5.13
C ILE A 27 -13.09 -12.63 3.89
N GLY A 28 -12.50 -11.90 2.95
CA GLY A 28 -13.16 -11.57 1.69
C GLY A 28 -13.48 -12.84 0.88
N VAL A 29 -12.56 -13.80 0.89
CA VAL A 29 -12.72 -15.10 0.24
C VAL A 29 -13.73 -15.98 1.00
N ALA A 30 -13.73 -15.91 2.33
CA ALA A 30 -14.64 -16.68 3.19
C ALA A 30 -16.07 -16.10 3.28
N GLY A 31 -16.42 -15.10 2.44
CA GLY A 31 -17.65 -14.33 2.56
C GLY A 31 -18.92 -15.17 2.58
N VAL A 32 -19.08 -16.08 1.62
CA VAL A 32 -20.26 -16.95 1.54
C VAL A 32 -20.34 -17.86 2.76
N ALA A 33 -19.25 -18.55 3.09
CA ALA A 33 -19.20 -19.44 4.25
C ALA A 33 -19.44 -18.70 5.58
N ALA A 34 -19.02 -17.43 5.69
CA ALA A 34 -19.29 -16.60 6.86
C ALA A 34 -20.77 -16.22 6.97
N THR A 35 -21.42 -15.91 5.83
CA THR A 35 -22.86 -15.61 5.80
C THR A 35 -23.67 -16.82 6.28
N GLU A 36 -23.34 -18.01 5.81
CA GLU A 36 -23.98 -19.26 6.21
C GLU A 36 -23.70 -19.58 7.70
N ARG A 37 -22.44 -19.47 8.15
CA ARG A 37 -22.03 -19.81 9.52
C ARG A 37 -22.66 -18.92 10.58
N PHE A 38 -22.74 -17.61 10.32
CA PHE A 38 -23.19 -16.63 11.32
C PHE A 38 -24.64 -16.17 11.09
N HIS A 39 -25.30 -16.64 10.03
CA HIS A 39 -26.66 -16.23 9.65
C HIS A 39 -26.85 -14.72 9.59
N VAL A 40 -25.88 -14.01 8.99
CA VAL A 40 -25.86 -12.56 8.90
C VAL A 40 -26.00 -12.07 7.46
N SER A 41 -26.44 -10.82 7.31
CA SER A 41 -26.48 -10.19 5.99
C SER A 41 -25.09 -9.89 5.42
N ALA A 42 -24.99 -9.74 4.12
CA ALA A 42 -23.75 -9.34 3.43
C ALA A 42 -23.20 -7.99 3.95
N ALA A 43 -24.08 -7.07 4.38
CA ALA A 43 -23.67 -5.79 4.97
C ALA A 43 -22.94 -5.97 6.30
N VAL A 44 -23.43 -6.86 7.17
CA VAL A 44 -22.76 -7.20 8.45
C VAL A 44 -21.43 -7.89 8.20
N LEU A 45 -21.39 -8.80 7.22
CA LEU A 45 -20.14 -9.45 6.84
C LEU A 45 -19.10 -8.46 6.32
N SER A 46 -19.51 -7.54 5.46
CA SER A 46 -18.61 -6.49 4.93
C SER A 46 -18.00 -5.66 6.06
N SER A 47 -18.72 -5.46 7.17
CA SER A 47 -18.20 -4.74 8.34
C SER A 47 -16.94 -5.38 8.93
N MET A 48 -16.77 -6.71 8.85
CA MET A 48 -15.58 -7.41 9.33
C MET A 48 -14.31 -7.00 8.56
N ALA A 49 -14.41 -6.92 7.24
CA ALA A 49 -13.29 -6.47 6.39
C ALA A 49 -13.01 -4.97 6.60
N VAL A 50 -14.06 -4.15 6.67
CA VAL A 50 -13.95 -2.70 6.88
C VAL A 50 -13.32 -2.39 8.24
N VAL A 51 -13.78 -3.02 9.32
CA VAL A 51 -13.22 -2.86 10.67
C VAL A 51 -11.74 -3.22 10.69
N GLN A 52 -11.35 -4.34 10.09
CA GLN A 52 -9.94 -4.72 9.99
C GLN A 52 -9.09 -3.66 9.27
N LEU A 53 -9.57 -3.14 8.14
CA LEU A 53 -8.85 -2.11 7.38
C LEU A 53 -8.77 -0.77 8.13
N ILE A 54 -9.82 -0.39 8.84
CA ILE A 54 -9.82 0.80 9.71
C ILE A 54 -8.78 0.64 10.82
N VAL A 55 -8.76 -0.52 11.50
CA VAL A 55 -7.76 -0.82 12.55
C VAL A 55 -6.36 -0.79 11.96
N TYR A 56 -6.15 -1.45 10.81
CA TYR A 56 -4.87 -1.42 10.11
C TYR A 56 -4.40 0.02 9.83
N ALA A 57 -5.26 0.87 9.27
CA ALA A 57 -4.92 2.25 8.95
C ALA A 57 -4.67 3.11 10.20
N ALA A 58 -5.52 2.98 11.23
CA ALA A 58 -5.37 3.69 12.49
C ALA A 58 -4.08 3.32 13.22
N MET A 59 -3.63 2.08 13.09
CA MET A 59 -2.40 1.59 13.72
C MET A 59 -1.12 2.06 13.02
N GLN A 60 -1.15 2.62 11.80
CA GLN A 60 0.05 2.96 11.06
C GLN A 60 0.95 3.96 11.79
N VAL A 61 0.39 5.03 12.34
CA VAL A 61 1.18 6.03 13.12
C VAL A 61 1.61 5.47 14.47
N PRO A 62 0.74 4.87 15.31
CA PRO A 62 1.16 4.20 16.54
C PRO A 62 2.26 3.16 16.33
N VAL A 63 2.12 2.29 15.34
CA VAL A 63 3.12 1.29 14.98
C VAL A 63 4.44 1.95 14.56
N GLY A 64 4.39 2.99 13.74
CA GLY A 64 5.58 3.74 13.34
C GLY A 64 6.36 4.28 14.54
N VAL A 65 5.66 4.89 15.52
CA VAL A 65 6.24 5.38 16.78
C VAL A 65 6.80 4.24 17.63
N LEU A 66 6.06 3.14 17.73
CA LEU A 66 6.49 1.96 18.49
C LEU A 66 7.74 1.31 17.87
N ILE A 67 7.83 1.22 16.53
CA ILE A 67 9.02 0.72 15.85
C ILE A 67 10.26 1.53 16.23
N ASP A 68 10.15 2.85 16.25
CA ASP A 68 11.27 3.73 16.61
C ASP A 68 11.69 3.54 18.07
N ARG A 69 10.75 3.18 18.95
CA ARG A 69 10.99 2.99 20.39
C ARG A 69 11.50 1.60 20.74
N VAL A 70 10.80 0.55 20.29
CA VAL A 70 11.07 -0.85 20.73
C VAL A 70 11.78 -1.68 19.66
N GLY A 71 11.78 -1.23 18.41
CA GLY A 71 12.40 -1.90 17.29
C GLY A 71 11.45 -2.75 16.46
N SER A 72 11.87 -3.04 15.24
CA SER A 72 11.08 -3.81 14.26
C SER A 72 10.86 -5.26 14.70
N ARG A 73 11.90 -5.91 15.28
CA ARG A 73 11.81 -7.31 15.72
C ARG A 73 10.71 -7.53 16.76
N ALA A 74 10.68 -6.70 17.80
CA ALA A 74 9.69 -6.83 18.87
C ALA A 74 8.27 -6.63 18.34
N LEU A 75 8.08 -5.64 17.45
CA LEU A 75 6.77 -5.36 16.85
C LEU A 75 6.33 -6.46 15.88
N MET A 76 7.23 -7.01 15.07
CA MET A 76 6.89 -8.13 14.19
C MET A 76 6.51 -9.38 15.00
N ILE A 77 7.20 -9.67 16.10
CA ILE A 77 6.84 -10.77 16.99
C ILE A 77 5.44 -10.57 17.58
N ALA A 78 5.22 -9.40 18.20
CA ALA A 78 3.93 -9.08 18.82
C ALA A 78 2.79 -9.08 17.78
N GLY A 79 2.99 -8.45 16.62
CA GLY A 79 1.99 -8.36 15.57
C GLY A 79 1.68 -9.71 14.94
N THR A 80 2.70 -10.54 14.67
CA THR A 80 2.46 -11.89 14.12
C THR A 80 1.76 -12.79 15.17
N ALA A 81 2.10 -12.66 16.46
CA ALA A 81 1.38 -13.34 17.53
C ALA A 81 -0.09 -12.89 17.62
N LEU A 82 -0.37 -11.59 17.49
CA LEU A 82 -1.75 -11.07 17.40
C LEU A 82 -2.50 -11.65 16.19
N MET A 83 -1.85 -11.80 15.04
CA MET A 83 -2.46 -12.45 13.88
C MET A 83 -2.78 -13.91 14.14
N VAL A 84 -1.89 -14.67 14.81
CA VAL A 84 -2.16 -16.06 15.21
C VAL A 84 -3.39 -16.12 16.11
N VAL A 85 -3.39 -15.34 17.19
CA VAL A 85 -4.52 -15.30 18.14
C VAL A 85 -5.81 -14.88 17.45
N GLY A 86 -5.74 -13.85 16.60
CA GLY A 86 -6.89 -13.36 15.83
C GLY A 86 -7.49 -14.42 14.90
N GLN A 87 -6.65 -15.15 14.17
CA GLN A 87 -7.14 -16.22 13.28
C GLN A 87 -7.69 -17.43 14.04
N VAL A 88 -7.06 -17.81 15.15
CA VAL A 88 -7.61 -18.84 16.04
C VAL A 88 -8.97 -18.40 16.60
N THR A 89 -9.09 -17.13 17.00
CA THR A 89 -10.38 -16.56 17.45
C THR A 89 -11.43 -16.64 16.36
N VAL A 90 -11.10 -16.28 15.10
CA VAL A 90 -12.03 -16.41 13.96
C VAL A 90 -12.39 -17.86 13.68
N ALA A 91 -11.41 -18.79 13.75
CA ALA A 91 -11.61 -20.21 13.51
C ALA A 91 -12.67 -20.84 14.45
N PHE A 92 -12.64 -20.46 15.71
CA PHE A 92 -13.54 -21.00 16.74
C PHE A 92 -14.70 -20.07 17.09
N ALA A 93 -14.88 -18.92 16.40
CA ALA A 93 -15.93 -17.98 16.72
C ALA A 93 -17.34 -18.62 16.57
N PRO A 94 -18.15 -18.67 17.64
CA PRO A 94 -19.54 -19.09 17.56
C PRO A 94 -20.48 -17.96 17.13
N THR A 95 -20.02 -16.70 17.25
CA THR A 95 -20.81 -15.50 16.93
C THR A 95 -19.99 -14.54 16.06
N ILE A 96 -20.70 -13.73 15.29
CA ILE A 96 -20.11 -12.69 14.45
C ILE A 96 -19.30 -11.66 15.29
N ALA A 97 -19.77 -11.34 16.50
CA ALA A 97 -19.08 -10.41 17.40
C ALA A 97 -17.67 -10.89 17.76
N LEU A 98 -17.52 -12.18 18.09
CA LEU A 98 -16.20 -12.75 18.40
C LEU A 98 -15.32 -12.84 17.14
N ALA A 99 -15.91 -13.13 15.99
CA ALA A 99 -15.19 -13.10 14.71
C ALA A 99 -14.67 -11.68 14.39
N ILE A 100 -15.44 -10.63 14.65
CA ILE A 100 -15.01 -9.23 14.52
C ILE A 100 -13.82 -8.92 15.44
N VAL A 101 -13.85 -9.37 16.69
CA VAL A 101 -12.71 -9.23 17.62
C VAL A 101 -11.46 -9.90 17.03
N GLY A 102 -11.59 -11.11 16.48
CA GLY A 102 -10.50 -11.79 15.80
C GLY A 102 -9.95 -10.96 14.62
N ARG A 103 -10.83 -10.33 13.84
CA ARG A 103 -10.42 -9.46 12.70
C ARG A 103 -9.73 -8.17 13.15
N ILE A 104 -10.12 -7.59 14.27
CA ILE A 104 -9.42 -6.46 14.91
C ILE A 104 -7.99 -6.85 15.27
N LEU A 105 -7.81 -8.02 15.90
CA LEU A 105 -6.49 -8.54 16.26
C LEU A 105 -5.62 -8.80 15.04
N VAL A 106 -6.18 -9.40 13.99
CA VAL A 106 -5.47 -9.59 12.71
C VAL A 106 -5.08 -8.24 12.10
N GLY A 107 -5.98 -7.27 12.06
CA GLY A 107 -5.70 -5.93 11.51
C GLY A 107 -4.61 -5.18 12.28
N ALA A 108 -4.64 -5.25 13.61
CA ALA A 108 -3.63 -4.65 14.47
C ALA A 108 -2.26 -5.33 14.29
N GLY A 109 -2.24 -6.66 14.18
CA GLY A 109 -1.03 -7.43 13.94
C GLY A 109 -0.41 -7.16 12.57
N ASP A 110 -1.23 -7.22 11.52
CA ASP A 110 -0.86 -6.96 10.13
C ASP A 110 -0.22 -5.56 9.94
N ALA A 111 -0.74 -4.54 10.62
CA ALA A 111 -0.21 -3.19 10.58
C ALA A 111 1.27 -3.07 10.97
N THR A 112 1.77 -4.01 11.80
CA THR A 112 3.16 -3.98 12.27
C THR A 112 4.17 -4.49 11.25
N VAL A 113 3.75 -5.38 10.34
CA VAL A 113 4.68 -6.18 9.53
C VAL A 113 5.31 -5.36 8.41
N PHE A 114 4.49 -4.69 7.58
CA PHE A 114 4.99 -3.92 6.44
C PHE A 114 5.95 -2.80 6.86
N THR A 115 5.54 -1.97 7.81
CA THR A 115 6.33 -0.82 8.27
C THR A 115 7.63 -1.26 8.94
N SER A 116 7.59 -2.37 9.72
CA SER A 116 8.78 -2.98 10.33
C SER A 116 9.74 -3.52 9.27
N LEU A 117 9.22 -4.20 8.24
CA LEU A 117 10.04 -4.74 7.16
C LEU A 117 10.71 -3.61 6.35
N MET A 118 9.98 -2.55 6.04
CA MET A 118 10.55 -1.37 5.38
C MET A 118 11.70 -0.76 6.19
N ARG A 119 11.58 -0.71 7.51
CA ARG A 119 12.68 -0.25 8.37
C ARG A 119 13.86 -1.23 8.37
N LEU A 120 13.61 -2.55 8.46
CA LEU A 120 14.66 -3.57 8.41
C LEU A 120 15.47 -3.49 7.11
N VAL A 121 14.81 -3.29 5.96
CA VAL A 121 15.51 -3.10 4.69
C VAL A 121 16.47 -1.92 4.75
N ASN A 122 16.03 -0.80 5.33
CA ASN A 122 16.87 0.38 5.47
C ASN A 122 18.02 0.23 6.51
N SER A 123 17.86 -0.69 7.49
CA SER A 123 18.91 -0.99 8.48
C SER A 123 19.95 -1.98 7.93
N TRP A 124 19.52 -2.94 7.09
CA TRP A 124 20.34 -4.05 6.63
C TRP A 124 20.91 -3.89 5.22
N PHE A 125 20.34 -2.99 4.41
CA PHE A 125 20.77 -2.75 3.03
C PHE A 125 21.11 -1.28 2.81
N ARG A 126 22.00 -1.02 1.85
CA ARG A 126 22.40 0.33 1.43
C ARG A 126 22.54 0.43 -0.08
N GLY A 127 22.51 1.66 -0.58
CA GLY A 127 22.72 1.95 -1.99
C GLY A 127 21.46 1.75 -2.85
N ARG A 128 21.69 1.54 -4.13
CA ARG A 128 20.65 1.49 -5.18
C ARG A 128 19.73 0.27 -5.09
N ILE A 129 20.07 -0.73 -4.28
CA ILE A 129 19.24 -1.92 -4.11
C ILE A 129 18.00 -1.66 -3.24
N VAL A 130 18.06 -0.68 -2.31
CA VAL A 130 16.97 -0.43 -1.35
C VAL A 130 15.63 -0.10 -2.03
N PRO A 131 15.54 0.81 -3.01
CA PRO A 131 14.29 1.05 -3.72
C PRO A 131 13.75 -0.19 -4.44
N GLN A 132 14.63 -1.03 -4.98
CA GLN A 132 14.24 -2.29 -5.63
C GLN A 132 13.66 -3.28 -4.62
N LEU A 133 14.30 -3.45 -3.47
CA LEU A 133 13.80 -4.31 -2.40
C LEU A 133 12.42 -3.84 -1.89
N SER A 134 12.21 -2.52 -1.77
CA SER A 134 10.92 -1.95 -1.41
C SER A 134 9.82 -2.35 -2.41
N GLN A 135 10.12 -2.33 -3.71
CA GLN A 135 9.19 -2.78 -4.75
C GLN A 135 8.93 -4.30 -4.68
N TRP A 136 9.98 -5.10 -4.45
CA TRP A 136 9.82 -6.53 -4.27
C TRP A 136 8.99 -6.90 -3.05
N ILE A 137 9.07 -6.14 -1.95
CA ILE A 137 8.16 -6.32 -0.80
C ILE A 137 6.71 -6.17 -1.26
N GLY A 138 6.39 -5.10 -1.99
CA GLY A 138 5.04 -4.89 -2.52
C GLY A 138 4.59 -6.02 -3.42
N ASN A 139 5.41 -6.40 -4.39
CA ASN A 139 5.09 -7.45 -5.36
C ASN A 139 4.88 -8.82 -4.71
N ILE A 140 5.78 -9.23 -3.81
CA ILE A 140 5.64 -10.52 -3.10
C ILE A 140 4.45 -10.48 -2.16
N GLY A 141 4.16 -9.32 -1.54
CA GLY A 141 2.94 -9.13 -0.76
C GLY A 141 1.67 -9.44 -1.56
N GLN A 142 1.61 -9.03 -2.83
CA GLN A 142 0.46 -9.34 -3.69
C GLN A 142 0.25 -10.85 -3.91
N LEU A 143 1.30 -11.67 -3.86
CA LEU A 143 1.16 -13.13 -3.91
C LEU A 143 0.40 -13.68 -2.69
N GLY A 144 0.40 -12.97 -1.56
CA GLY A 144 -0.42 -13.30 -0.40
C GLY A 144 -1.92 -13.27 -0.71
N GLN A 145 -2.37 -12.37 -1.58
CA GLN A 145 -3.77 -12.36 -2.06
C GLN A 145 -4.09 -13.61 -2.89
N VAL A 146 -3.15 -14.05 -3.74
CA VAL A 146 -3.30 -15.26 -4.54
C VAL A 146 -3.39 -16.50 -3.62
N LEU A 147 -2.56 -16.57 -2.58
CA LEU A 147 -2.62 -17.66 -1.58
C LEU A 147 -3.95 -17.68 -0.82
N SER A 148 -4.56 -16.53 -0.58
CA SER A 148 -5.90 -16.46 -0.03
C SER A 148 -6.96 -16.87 -1.04
N ALA A 149 -6.87 -16.39 -2.27
CA ALA A 149 -7.90 -16.61 -3.29
C ALA A 149 -7.96 -18.06 -3.82
N VAL A 150 -6.86 -18.81 -3.77
CA VAL A 150 -6.80 -20.17 -4.34
C VAL A 150 -6.58 -21.22 -3.22
N PRO A 151 -5.40 -21.39 -2.60
CA PRO A 151 -5.20 -22.47 -1.63
C PRO A 151 -6.13 -22.38 -0.41
N PHE A 152 -6.32 -21.16 0.14
CA PHE A 152 -7.19 -20.98 1.29
C PHE A 152 -8.67 -21.20 0.93
N ALA A 153 -9.12 -20.72 -0.26
CA ALA A 153 -10.47 -20.94 -0.73
C ALA A 153 -10.78 -22.44 -0.94
N LEU A 154 -9.86 -23.18 -1.55
CA LEU A 154 -9.97 -24.63 -1.73
C LEU A 154 -10.08 -25.35 -0.38
N LEU A 155 -9.20 -25.00 0.55
CA LEU A 155 -9.21 -25.60 1.89
C LEU A 155 -10.51 -25.27 2.67
N LEU A 156 -11.03 -24.05 2.50
CA LEU A 156 -12.31 -23.62 3.07
C LEU A 156 -13.48 -24.44 2.51
N HIS A 157 -13.48 -24.68 1.21
CA HIS A 157 -14.52 -25.45 0.53
C HIS A 157 -14.47 -26.94 0.91
N GLU A 158 -13.27 -27.54 0.91
CA GLU A 158 -13.11 -28.99 1.12
C GLU A 158 -13.13 -29.40 2.59
N SER A 159 -12.53 -28.59 3.48
CA SER A 159 -12.28 -28.95 4.89
C SER A 159 -13.03 -28.05 5.87
N GLY A 160 -13.76 -27.06 5.38
CA GLY A 160 -14.61 -26.17 6.17
C GLY A 160 -13.87 -25.05 6.91
N TRP A 161 -14.67 -24.22 7.58
CA TRP A 161 -14.27 -22.96 8.21
C TRP A 161 -13.11 -23.10 9.21
N THR A 162 -13.27 -23.95 10.21
CA THR A 162 -12.30 -24.08 11.30
C THR A 162 -10.94 -24.54 10.79
N THR A 163 -10.92 -25.55 9.91
CA THR A 163 -9.68 -26.08 9.33
C THR A 163 -8.96 -25.03 8.49
N ALA A 164 -9.68 -24.28 7.65
CA ALA A 164 -9.09 -23.24 6.80
C ALA A 164 -8.44 -22.13 7.64
N PHE A 165 -9.15 -21.62 8.66
CA PHE A 165 -8.63 -20.54 9.50
C PHE A 165 -7.51 -21.01 10.45
N LEU A 166 -7.54 -22.25 10.95
CA LEU A 166 -6.43 -22.84 11.69
C LEU A 166 -5.19 -23.07 10.82
N SER A 167 -5.36 -23.50 9.57
CA SER A 167 -4.26 -23.62 8.62
C SER A 167 -3.61 -22.26 8.36
N ALA A 168 -4.41 -21.21 8.18
CA ALA A 168 -3.91 -19.85 8.06
C ALA A 168 -3.16 -19.42 9.35
N ALA A 169 -3.69 -19.71 10.53
CA ALA A 169 -3.01 -19.46 11.81
C ALA A 169 -1.67 -20.20 11.89
N SER A 170 -1.61 -21.46 11.44
CA SER A 170 -0.40 -22.29 11.46
C SER A 170 0.71 -21.70 10.58
N VAL A 171 0.37 -21.18 9.41
CA VAL A 171 1.35 -20.46 8.55
C VAL A 171 1.88 -19.21 9.25
N SER A 172 1.05 -18.49 10.02
CA SER A 172 1.50 -17.37 10.85
C SER A 172 2.42 -17.81 11.99
N VAL A 173 2.21 -19.00 12.57
CA VAL A 173 3.13 -19.57 13.58
C VAL A 173 4.50 -19.84 12.93
N VAL A 174 4.54 -20.39 11.72
CA VAL A 174 5.81 -20.60 10.99
C VAL A 174 6.53 -19.28 10.77
N ALA A 175 5.80 -18.24 10.36
CA ALA A 175 6.38 -16.90 10.20
C ALA A 175 6.90 -16.35 11.54
N LEU A 176 6.15 -16.53 12.63
CA LEU A 176 6.54 -16.09 13.98
C LEU A 176 7.84 -16.78 14.43
N VAL A 177 7.94 -18.08 14.25
CA VAL A 177 9.16 -18.85 14.57
C VAL A 177 10.35 -18.32 13.77
N GLY A 178 10.18 -18.09 12.45
CA GLY A 178 11.21 -17.49 11.62
C GLY A 178 11.65 -16.10 12.10
N ILE A 179 10.71 -15.24 12.47
CA ILE A 179 10.97 -13.90 13.01
C ILE A 179 11.78 -14.00 14.31
N VAL A 180 11.35 -14.84 15.25
CA VAL A 180 12.03 -15.02 16.55
C VAL A 180 13.46 -15.53 16.35
N ALA A 181 13.66 -16.51 15.47
CA ALA A 181 14.94 -17.16 15.22
C ALA A 181 15.94 -16.24 14.53
N ALA A 182 15.53 -15.54 13.47
CA ALA A 182 16.48 -14.90 12.56
C ALA A 182 16.44 -13.37 12.55
N ILE A 183 15.28 -12.73 12.78
CA ILE A 183 15.18 -11.26 12.69
C ILE A 183 15.99 -10.60 13.80
N ARG A 184 16.79 -9.61 13.41
CA ARG A 184 17.49 -8.68 14.29
C ARG A 184 17.29 -7.27 13.75
N ASP A 185 17.15 -6.29 14.62
CA ASP A 185 16.84 -4.91 14.22
C ASP A 185 17.95 -4.28 13.37
N ARG A 186 19.20 -4.67 13.63
CA ARG A 186 20.39 -4.06 12.98
C ARG A 186 21.59 -5.01 12.93
N PRO A 187 22.53 -4.77 12.02
CA PRO A 187 23.82 -5.45 12.02
C PRO A 187 24.63 -5.19 13.30
N VAL A 188 25.45 -6.15 13.69
CA VAL A 188 26.39 -5.97 14.81
C VAL A 188 27.38 -4.84 14.47
N GLY A 189 27.62 -3.93 15.41
CA GLY A 189 28.53 -2.81 15.23
C GLY A 189 27.93 -1.59 14.52
N SER A 190 26.64 -1.61 14.11
CA SER A 190 25.98 -0.43 13.56
C SER A 190 25.52 0.51 14.67
N SER A 191 25.86 1.80 14.57
CA SER A 191 25.33 2.85 15.44
C SER A 191 24.07 3.44 14.82
N GLU A 192 22.91 3.10 15.38
CA GLU A 192 21.72 3.96 15.25
C GLU A 192 21.79 4.99 16.38
N GLY A 193 21.28 6.19 16.15
CA GLY A 193 21.11 7.18 17.20
C GLY A 193 20.25 6.62 18.36
N PRO A 194 20.28 7.24 19.54
CA PRO A 194 19.56 6.75 20.71
C PRO A 194 18.06 6.64 20.42
N ARG A 195 17.46 5.53 20.84
CA ARG A 195 16.01 5.35 20.77
C ARG A 195 15.32 6.28 21.77
N PRO A 196 14.12 6.80 21.46
CA PRO A 196 13.41 7.66 22.39
C PRO A 196 13.14 6.91 23.71
N ALA A 197 13.60 7.48 24.82
CA ALA A 197 13.42 6.88 26.13
C ALA A 197 12.01 7.06 26.68
N THR A 198 11.34 8.16 26.29
CA THR A 198 10.01 8.54 26.78
C THR A 198 8.99 8.69 25.68
N TRP A 199 7.69 8.53 26.02
CA TRP A 199 6.59 8.81 25.08
C TRP A 199 6.56 10.26 24.61
N ARG A 200 6.92 11.21 25.48
CA ARG A 200 7.01 12.61 25.12
C ARG A 200 8.06 12.86 24.02
N GLU A 201 9.17 12.18 24.11
CA GLU A 201 10.23 12.25 23.09
C GLU A 201 9.79 11.59 21.77
N SER A 202 9.12 10.42 21.84
CA SER A 202 8.54 9.76 20.66
C SER A 202 7.54 10.66 19.94
N ILE A 203 6.64 11.33 20.66
CA ILE A 203 5.68 12.30 20.08
C ILE A 203 6.42 13.50 19.49
N ARG A 204 7.47 13.99 20.13
CA ARG A 204 8.30 15.06 19.59
C ARG A 204 8.96 14.65 18.26
N GLN A 205 9.52 13.45 18.19
CA GLN A 205 10.10 12.92 16.95
C GLN A 205 9.08 12.74 15.85
N LEU A 206 7.88 12.24 16.18
CA LEU A 206 6.76 12.16 15.24
C LEU A 206 6.41 13.53 14.64
N ARG A 207 6.30 14.56 15.49
CA ARG A 207 6.03 15.95 15.03
C ARG A 207 7.14 16.49 14.14
N ILE A 208 8.40 16.20 14.48
CA ILE A 208 9.56 16.59 13.65
C ILE A 208 9.50 15.88 12.30
N SER A 209 9.23 14.57 12.29
CA SER A 209 9.11 13.80 11.04
C SER A 209 7.94 14.30 10.18
N LEU A 210 6.80 14.63 10.77
CA LEU A 210 5.63 15.19 10.07
C LEU A 210 5.93 16.58 9.47
N ALA A 211 6.72 17.41 10.16
CA ALA A 211 7.10 18.73 9.68
C ALA A 211 8.13 18.70 8.54
N ARG A 212 8.84 17.58 8.32
CA ARG A 212 9.86 17.47 7.28
C ARG A 212 9.24 17.48 5.87
N PRO A 213 9.67 18.39 4.97
CA PRO A 213 9.11 18.47 3.62
C PRO A 213 9.18 17.16 2.84
N GLY A 214 10.25 16.38 3.00
CA GLY A 214 10.40 15.08 2.32
C GLY A 214 9.42 14.01 2.85
N THR A 215 9.06 14.02 4.14
CA THR A 215 8.01 13.15 4.68
C THR A 215 6.64 13.55 4.14
N GLN A 216 6.36 14.86 4.08
CA GLN A 216 5.14 15.39 3.48
C GLN A 216 5.06 15.03 1.99
N LEU A 217 6.18 15.12 1.27
CA LEU A 217 6.25 14.70 -0.14
C LEU A 217 5.95 13.20 -0.27
N GLY A 218 6.47 12.37 0.62
CA GLY A 218 6.16 10.94 0.68
C GLY A 218 4.69 10.67 0.94
N PHE A 219 4.09 11.34 1.94
CA PHE A 219 2.66 11.24 2.27
C PHE A 219 1.77 11.56 1.06
N TRP A 220 1.99 12.70 0.41
CA TRP A 220 1.17 13.13 -0.73
C TRP A 220 1.44 12.29 -1.98
N SER A 221 2.64 11.73 -2.14
CA SER A 221 2.93 10.75 -3.20
C SER A 221 2.10 9.49 -3.01
N HIS A 222 2.10 8.94 -1.79
CA HIS A 222 1.33 7.73 -1.47
C HIS A 222 -0.18 7.99 -1.55
N PHE A 223 -0.63 9.16 -1.09
CA PHE A 223 -2.02 9.63 -1.19
C PHE A 223 -2.55 9.61 -2.62
N THR A 224 -1.78 10.16 -3.56
CA THR A 224 -2.23 10.36 -4.95
C THR A 224 -2.11 9.11 -5.82
N THR A 225 -1.16 8.22 -5.55
CA THR A 225 -0.89 7.07 -6.41
C THR A 225 -1.59 5.79 -5.99
N GLN A 226 -1.84 5.59 -4.68
CA GLN A 226 -2.46 4.36 -4.18
C GLN A 226 -3.98 4.39 -4.23
N SER A 227 -4.60 5.55 -3.96
CA SER A 227 -6.02 5.65 -3.63
C SER A 227 -6.95 5.09 -4.71
N SER A 228 -6.75 5.47 -5.97
CA SER A 228 -7.61 5.01 -7.08
C SER A 228 -7.61 3.49 -7.23
N GLY A 229 -6.43 2.85 -7.16
CA GLY A 229 -6.32 1.40 -7.24
C GLY A 229 -6.97 0.69 -6.06
N THR A 230 -6.77 1.20 -4.83
CA THR A 230 -7.37 0.64 -3.62
C THR A 230 -8.90 0.74 -3.65
N VAL A 231 -9.43 1.89 -4.05
CA VAL A 231 -10.88 2.14 -4.15
C VAL A 231 -11.52 1.22 -5.17
N PHE A 232 -10.90 1.08 -6.34
CA PHE A 232 -11.42 0.21 -7.40
C PHE A 232 -11.34 -1.26 -7.00
N SER A 233 -10.19 -1.72 -6.53
CA SER A 233 -9.99 -3.16 -6.22
C SER A 233 -10.77 -3.63 -4.99
N LEU A 234 -10.98 -2.78 -3.98
CA LEU A 234 -11.62 -3.20 -2.73
C LEU A 234 -13.14 -3.00 -2.70
N MET A 235 -13.67 -2.01 -3.44
CA MET A 235 -15.08 -1.66 -3.23
C MET A 235 -15.85 -1.40 -4.52
N TRP A 236 -15.44 -0.46 -5.35
CA TRP A 236 -16.28 0.07 -6.43
C TRP A 236 -16.03 -0.53 -7.81
N GLY A 237 -14.88 -1.23 -8.00
CA GLY A 237 -14.56 -1.79 -9.32
C GLY A 237 -15.46 -2.93 -9.75
N LEU A 238 -15.75 -3.88 -8.85
CA LEU A 238 -16.63 -5.00 -9.15
C LEU A 238 -18.07 -4.54 -9.44
N PRO A 239 -18.73 -3.73 -8.57
CA PRO A 239 -20.04 -3.15 -8.88
C PRO A 239 -20.06 -2.36 -10.19
N PHE A 240 -19.04 -1.58 -10.48
CA PHE A 240 -18.94 -0.85 -11.75
C PHE A 240 -18.90 -1.78 -12.96
N MET A 241 -18.06 -2.81 -12.93
CA MET A 241 -17.93 -3.76 -14.04
C MET A 241 -19.20 -4.57 -14.25
N VAL A 242 -19.81 -5.07 -13.16
CA VAL A 242 -20.98 -5.95 -13.23
C VAL A 242 -22.24 -5.17 -13.57
N PHE A 243 -22.56 -4.12 -12.81
CA PHE A 243 -23.85 -3.44 -12.94
C PHE A 243 -23.85 -2.33 -14.00
N ALA A 244 -22.77 -1.56 -14.11
CA ALA A 244 -22.72 -0.45 -15.06
C ALA A 244 -22.25 -0.87 -16.45
N LEU A 245 -21.34 -1.85 -16.55
CA LEU A 245 -20.83 -2.34 -17.84
C LEU A 245 -21.47 -3.66 -18.31
N GLY A 246 -22.25 -4.33 -17.45
CA GLY A 246 -22.92 -5.59 -17.79
C GLY A 246 -21.98 -6.78 -17.96
N ILE A 247 -20.77 -6.73 -17.35
CA ILE A 247 -19.79 -7.81 -17.42
C ILE A 247 -20.17 -8.92 -16.43
N ASP A 248 -20.03 -10.18 -16.83
CA ASP A 248 -20.27 -11.32 -15.93
C ASP A 248 -19.41 -11.22 -14.66
N PRO A 249 -19.93 -11.51 -13.46
CA PRO A 249 -19.19 -11.40 -12.20
C PRO A 249 -17.88 -12.20 -12.15
N ALA A 250 -17.82 -13.38 -12.77
CA ALA A 250 -16.62 -14.19 -12.82
C ALA A 250 -15.57 -13.56 -13.75
N GLU A 251 -15.99 -13.05 -14.90
CA GLU A 251 -15.13 -12.31 -15.84
C GLU A 251 -14.63 -11.01 -15.20
N ALA A 252 -15.49 -10.23 -14.56
CA ALA A 252 -15.16 -9.00 -13.87
C ALA A 252 -14.12 -9.24 -12.75
N SER A 253 -14.28 -10.32 -11.98
CA SER A 253 -13.31 -10.73 -10.97
C SER A 253 -11.96 -11.12 -11.60
N GLY A 254 -11.98 -11.82 -12.73
CA GLY A 254 -10.80 -12.18 -13.51
C GLY A 254 -10.06 -10.94 -14.06
N LEU A 255 -10.77 -9.92 -14.49
CA LEU A 255 -10.20 -8.69 -15.01
C LEU A 255 -9.38 -7.93 -13.94
N LEU A 256 -9.71 -8.03 -12.66
CA LEU A 256 -8.89 -7.43 -11.59
C LEU A 256 -7.47 -7.98 -11.54
N ILE A 257 -7.23 -9.20 -12.05
CA ILE A 257 -5.88 -9.80 -12.15
C ILE A 257 -4.98 -8.95 -13.04
N VAL A 258 -5.53 -8.27 -14.05
CA VAL A 258 -4.78 -7.37 -14.94
C VAL A 258 -4.04 -6.30 -14.13
N SER A 259 -4.70 -5.71 -13.13
CA SER A 259 -4.06 -4.70 -12.27
C SER A 259 -2.93 -5.27 -11.43
N VAL A 260 -3.08 -6.50 -10.94
CA VAL A 260 -2.02 -7.21 -10.19
C VAL A 260 -0.82 -7.49 -11.08
N VAL A 261 -1.04 -8.02 -12.29
CA VAL A 261 0.03 -8.32 -13.26
C VAL A 261 0.75 -7.03 -13.68
N ALA A 262 0.01 -5.96 -13.96
CA ALA A 262 0.59 -4.66 -14.28
C ALA A 262 1.48 -4.13 -13.13
N GLY A 263 1.04 -4.27 -11.88
CA GLY A 263 1.82 -3.92 -10.69
C GLY A 263 3.09 -4.75 -10.55
N LEU A 264 3.00 -6.08 -10.77
CA LEU A 264 4.15 -6.99 -10.71
C LEU A 264 5.23 -6.62 -11.74
N ILE A 265 4.83 -6.20 -12.94
CA ILE A 265 5.75 -5.75 -14.00
C ILE A 265 6.30 -4.36 -13.70
N ALA A 266 5.44 -3.43 -13.29
CA ALA A 266 5.82 -2.04 -13.04
C ALA A 266 6.76 -1.88 -11.83
N GLY A 267 6.60 -2.71 -10.78
CA GLY A 267 7.38 -2.62 -9.55
C GLY A 267 8.90 -2.62 -9.78
N PRO A 268 9.49 -3.65 -10.38
CA PRO A 268 10.93 -3.70 -10.66
C PRO A 268 11.41 -2.52 -11.52
N ILE A 269 10.62 -2.12 -12.52
CA ILE A 269 10.94 -0.99 -13.42
C ILE A 269 10.99 0.31 -12.62
N LEU A 270 9.97 0.58 -11.80
CA LEU A 270 9.94 1.78 -10.95
C LEU A 270 11.04 1.75 -9.89
N GLY A 271 11.36 0.59 -9.33
CA GLY A 271 12.49 0.42 -8.42
C GLY A 271 13.82 0.80 -9.05
N LEU A 272 14.07 0.35 -10.28
CA LEU A 272 15.27 0.70 -11.05
C LEU A 272 15.31 2.20 -11.37
N LEU A 273 14.20 2.78 -11.83
CA LEU A 273 14.10 4.21 -12.16
C LEU A 273 14.31 5.08 -10.91
N THR A 274 13.71 4.69 -9.79
CA THR A 274 13.85 5.38 -8.50
C THR A 274 15.31 5.35 -8.00
N ALA A 275 15.99 4.20 -8.16
CA ALA A 275 17.39 4.05 -7.80
C ALA A 275 18.33 4.83 -8.73
N ARG A 276 18.00 4.89 -10.02
CA ARG A 276 18.84 5.58 -11.03
C ARG A 276 18.71 7.09 -10.97
N PHE A 277 17.50 7.60 -10.65
CA PHE A 277 17.20 9.04 -10.66
C PHE A 277 16.68 9.52 -9.29
N PRO A 278 17.49 9.47 -8.23
CA PRO A 278 17.05 9.74 -6.85
C PRO A 278 16.50 11.15 -6.64
N LEU A 279 17.01 12.16 -7.35
CA LEU A 279 16.53 13.55 -7.26
C LEU A 279 15.27 13.82 -8.11
N ARG A 280 14.88 12.87 -8.98
CA ARG A 280 13.77 13.02 -9.92
C ARG A 280 12.58 12.11 -9.64
N ARG A 281 12.58 11.40 -8.51
CA ARG A 281 11.49 10.51 -8.07
C ARG A 281 10.11 11.17 -8.11
N SER A 282 10.02 12.44 -7.74
CA SER A 282 8.76 13.19 -7.78
C SER A 282 8.23 13.40 -9.21
N ASN A 283 9.08 13.38 -10.24
CA ASN A 283 8.62 13.42 -11.63
C ASN A 283 7.98 12.08 -12.02
N LEU A 284 8.53 10.93 -11.56
CA LEU A 284 7.91 9.62 -11.76
C LEU A 284 6.51 9.56 -11.14
N VAL A 285 6.38 10.04 -9.89
CA VAL A 285 5.08 10.10 -9.21
C VAL A 285 4.09 10.95 -10.01
N LEU A 286 4.48 12.16 -10.43
CA LEU A 286 3.61 13.04 -11.23
C LEU A 286 3.25 12.45 -12.60
N ALA A 287 4.17 11.74 -13.24
CA ALA A 287 3.90 11.03 -14.49
C ALA A 287 2.87 9.91 -14.31
N ILE A 288 2.99 9.11 -13.22
CA ILE A 288 2.04 8.06 -12.89
C ILE A 288 0.65 8.66 -12.62
N VAL A 289 0.57 9.69 -11.79
CA VAL A 289 -0.70 10.37 -11.47
C VAL A 289 -1.33 10.99 -12.73
N GLY A 290 -0.51 11.62 -13.56
CA GLY A 290 -0.97 12.19 -14.86
C GLY A 290 -1.50 11.12 -15.80
N MET A 291 -0.79 10.00 -15.95
CA MET A 291 -1.22 8.85 -16.74
C MET A 291 -2.56 8.30 -16.21
N MET A 292 -2.67 8.04 -14.90
CA MET A 292 -3.92 7.58 -14.29
C MET A 292 -5.06 8.56 -14.54
N GLY A 293 -4.81 9.87 -14.36
CA GLY A 293 -5.80 10.91 -14.62
C GLY A 293 -6.28 10.93 -16.07
N ILE A 294 -5.38 10.81 -17.03
CA ILE A 294 -5.74 10.77 -18.47
C ILE A 294 -6.58 9.53 -18.78
N VAL A 295 -6.15 8.35 -18.36
CA VAL A 295 -6.86 7.11 -18.67
C VAL A 295 -8.24 7.07 -18.01
N TRP A 296 -8.37 7.54 -16.78
CA TRP A 296 -9.66 7.71 -16.12
C TRP A 296 -10.55 8.74 -16.84
N ALA A 297 -10.01 9.89 -17.28
CA ALA A 297 -10.77 10.86 -18.04
C ALA A 297 -11.33 10.26 -19.33
N LEU A 298 -10.52 9.49 -20.06
CA LEU A 298 -10.96 8.78 -21.26
C LEU A 298 -12.12 7.83 -20.98
N LEU A 299 -12.07 7.07 -19.87
CA LEU A 299 -13.14 6.16 -19.48
C LEU A 299 -14.43 6.92 -19.11
N LEU A 300 -14.33 7.95 -18.28
CA LEU A 300 -15.49 8.69 -17.77
C LEU A 300 -16.17 9.54 -18.85
N LEU A 301 -15.40 10.06 -19.80
CA LEU A 301 -15.89 10.90 -20.91
C LEU A 301 -16.24 10.08 -22.16
N TRP A 302 -16.07 8.75 -22.14
CA TRP A 302 -16.37 7.92 -23.30
C TRP A 302 -17.86 7.96 -23.64
N PRO A 303 -18.24 8.21 -24.90
CA PRO A 303 -19.64 8.20 -25.31
C PRO A 303 -20.21 6.77 -25.28
N GLY A 304 -21.32 6.57 -24.58
CA GLY A 304 -21.93 5.25 -24.40
C GLY A 304 -21.09 4.32 -23.49
N THR A 305 -21.24 3.01 -23.66
CA THR A 305 -20.52 2.01 -22.86
C THR A 305 -19.04 1.98 -23.27
N PRO A 306 -18.09 2.17 -22.33
CA PRO A 306 -16.67 2.10 -22.64
C PRO A 306 -16.28 0.71 -23.16
N PRO A 307 -15.40 0.63 -24.19
CA PRO A 307 -14.94 -0.65 -24.71
C PRO A 307 -14.00 -1.34 -23.73
N LEU A 308 -13.93 -2.67 -23.79
CA LEU A 308 -13.11 -3.49 -22.89
C LEU A 308 -11.64 -3.09 -22.85
N TRP A 309 -11.04 -2.72 -24.00
CA TRP A 309 -9.65 -2.27 -24.04
C TRP A 309 -9.38 -1.04 -23.17
N LEU A 310 -10.35 -0.11 -23.07
CA LEU A 310 -10.21 1.09 -22.24
C LEU A 310 -10.30 0.75 -20.75
N LEU A 311 -11.19 -0.18 -20.37
CA LEU A 311 -11.22 -0.73 -19.02
C LEU A 311 -9.90 -1.42 -18.67
N ILE A 312 -9.33 -2.21 -19.58
CA ILE A 312 -8.01 -2.84 -19.40
C ILE A 312 -6.92 -1.77 -19.18
N LEU A 313 -6.93 -0.67 -19.93
CA LEU A 313 -6.00 0.44 -19.72
C LEU A 313 -6.16 1.07 -18.32
N VAL A 314 -7.39 1.23 -17.83
CA VAL A 314 -7.62 1.71 -16.45
C VAL A 314 -7.04 0.72 -15.45
N LEU A 315 -7.28 -0.58 -15.61
CA LEU A 315 -6.75 -1.63 -14.73
C LEU A 315 -5.22 -1.65 -14.74
N VAL A 316 -4.58 -1.48 -15.87
CA VAL A 316 -3.13 -1.34 -15.99
C VAL A 316 -2.65 -0.07 -15.28
N ALA A 317 -3.30 1.07 -15.49
CA ALA A 317 -2.93 2.34 -14.90
C ALA A 317 -3.01 2.31 -13.36
N ILE A 318 -4.10 1.80 -12.80
CA ILE A 318 -4.25 1.64 -11.33
C ILE A 318 -3.29 0.60 -10.78
N GLY A 319 -2.98 -0.47 -11.54
CA GLY A 319 -1.98 -1.47 -11.20
C GLY A 319 -0.58 -0.87 -11.05
N ILE A 320 -0.19 0.08 -11.91
CA ILE A 320 1.07 0.83 -11.82
C ILE A 320 1.05 1.77 -10.59
N GLY A 321 -0.11 2.28 -10.20
CA GLY A 321 -0.28 3.17 -9.04
C GLY A 321 0.21 2.56 -7.74
N GLY A 322 -0.01 1.26 -7.51
CA GLY A 322 0.47 0.53 -6.34
C GLY A 322 1.99 0.64 -6.15
N PRO A 323 2.81 0.11 -7.06
CA PRO A 323 4.26 0.29 -7.05
C PRO A 323 4.70 1.76 -7.05
N GLY A 324 3.99 2.63 -7.77
CA GLY A 324 4.21 4.08 -7.75
C GLY A 324 4.11 4.68 -6.34
N SER A 325 3.22 4.16 -5.51
CA SER A 325 3.01 4.62 -4.15
C SER A 325 4.19 4.32 -3.22
N LEU A 326 4.93 3.23 -3.49
CA LEU A 326 6.12 2.86 -2.71
C LEU A 326 7.26 3.87 -2.85
N ILE A 327 7.28 4.70 -3.91
CA ILE A 327 8.23 5.81 -4.04
C ILE A 327 8.08 6.81 -2.87
N GLY A 328 6.88 6.90 -2.27
CA GLY A 328 6.62 7.70 -1.08
C GLY A 328 7.53 7.35 0.11
N PHE A 329 7.79 6.06 0.31
CA PHE A 329 8.67 5.57 1.38
C PHE A 329 10.15 5.91 1.13
N ASP A 330 10.56 6.02 -0.13
CA ASP A 330 11.91 6.48 -0.47
C ASP A 330 12.13 7.97 -0.12
N PHE A 331 11.10 8.81 -0.24
CA PHE A 331 11.17 10.18 0.26
C PHE A 331 11.29 10.22 1.79
N ALA A 332 10.52 9.40 2.52
CA ALA A 332 10.65 9.29 3.96
C ALA A 332 12.07 8.85 4.36
N ARG A 333 12.60 7.83 3.70
CA ARG A 333 13.93 7.27 3.95
C ARG A 333 15.05 8.30 3.76
N THR A 334 15.00 9.07 2.69
CA THR A 334 16.06 10.05 2.37
C THR A 334 15.94 11.35 3.15
N SER A 335 14.82 11.58 3.84
CA SER A 335 14.56 12.84 4.57
C SER A 335 14.54 12.67 6.08
N ASN A 336 14.66 11.45 6.59
CA ASN A 336 14.62 11.18 8.03
C ASN A 336 15.80 10.31 8.46
N PRO A 337 16.34 10.54 9.66
CA PRO A 337 17.34 9.66 10.24
C PRO A 337 16.72 8.30 10.56
N LEU A 338 17.55 7.27 10.59
CA LEU A 338 17.11 5.89 10.75
C LEU A 338 16.29 5.65 12.05
N HIS A 339 16.63 6.38 13.12
CA HIS A 339 15.94 6.26 14.43
C HIS A 339 14.52 6.83 14.45
N SER A 340 14.10 7.62 13.47
CA SER A 340 12.73 8.15 13.32
C SER A 340 12.02 7.66 12.04
N LEU A 341 12.61 6.68 11.35
CA LEU A 341 12.10 6.21 10.08
C LEU A 341 10.80 5.41 10.21
N GLY A 342 10.58 4.76 11.35
CA GLY A 342 9.30 4.10 11.65
C GLY A 342 8.14 5.09 11.65
N SER A 343 8.28 6.18 12.39
CA SER A 343 7.30 7.28 12.43
C SER A 343 7.07 7.88 11.04
N ALA A 344 8.14 8.13 10.28
CA ALA A 344 8.05 8.69 8.93
C ALA A 344 7.31 7.74 7.96
N ASN A 345 7.61 6.43 8.01
CA ASN A 345 6.93 5.43 7.20
C ASN A 345 5.45 5.28 7.59
N GLY A 346 5.13 5.33 8.89
CA GLY A 346 3.75 5.32 9.37
C GLY A 346 2.95 6.51 8.83
N ILE A 347 3.54 7.72 8.85
CA ILE A 347 2.92 8.93 8.28
C ILE A 347 2.65 8.74 6.78
N VAL A 348 3.64 8.26 6.02
CA VAL A 348 3.49 8.04 4.58
C VAL A 348 2.37 7.04 4.30
N ASN A 349 2.34 5.93 5.03
CA ASN A 349 1.36 4.86 4.81
C ASN A 349 -0.08 5.34 5.07
N VAL A 350 -0.30 6.18 6.08
CA VAL A 350 -1.62 6.79 6.34
C VAL A 350 -2.13 7.57 5.12
N GLY A 351 -1.24 8.21 4.34
CA GLY A 351 -1.65 9.02 3.18
C GLY A 351 -2.52 8.26 2.19
N GLY A 352 -2.08 7.08 1.77
CA GLY A 352 -2.82 6.26 0.81
C GLY A 352 -4.16 5.74 1.35
N PHE A 353 -4.19 5.29 2.61
CA PHE A 353 -5.43 4.82 3.23
C PHE A 353 -6.42 5.94 3.49
N LEU A 354 -5.96 7.12 3.95
CA LEU A 354 -6.82 8.28 4.15
C LEU A 354 -7.50 8.70 2.84
N ALA A 355 -6.72 8.82 1.77
CA ALA A 355 -7.26 9.13 0.44
C ALA A 355 -8.28 8.08 -0.02
N SER A 356 -7.95 6.80 0.16
CA SER A 356 -8.83 5.70 -0.24
C SER A 356 -10.15 5.71 0.52
N PHE A 357 -10.14 5.88 1.84
CA PHE A 357 -11.37 5.89 2.65
C PHE A 357 -12.24 7.10 2.33
N VAL A 358 -11.64 8.30 2.23
CA VAL A 358 -12.38 9.51 1.84
C VAL A 358 -13.00 9.32 0.45
N MET A 359 -12.26 8.78 -0.49
CA MET A 359 -12.73 8.54 -1.85
C MET A 359 -13.83 7.47 -1.90
N MET A 360 -13.66 6.33 -1.20
CA MET A 360 -14.70 5.28 -1.11
C MET A 360 -16.02 5.84 -0.58
N PHE A 361 -15.94 6.63 0.50
CA PHE A 361 -17.10 7.24 1.13
C PHE A 361 -17.78 8.25 0.20
N LEU A 362 -17.03 9.16 -0.39
CA LEU A 362 -17.59 10.20 -1.25
C LEU A 362 -18.15 9.64 -2.57
N ILE A 363 -17.58 8.56 -3.11
CA ILE A 363 -18.16 7.84 -4.25
C ILE A 363 -19.52 7.25 -3.86
N GLY A 364 -19.63 6.61 -2.68
CA GLY A 364 -20.90 6.10 -2.18
C GLY A 364 -21.95 7.20 -2.03
N VAL A 365 -21.59 8.31 -1.38
CA VAL A 365 -22.48 9.48 -1.25
C VAL A 365 -22.91 10.03 -2.62
N ALA A 366 -21.99 10.09 -3.58
CA ALA A 366 -22.31 10.57 -4.93
C ALA A 366 -23.26 9.61 -5.68
N LEU A 367 -23.11 8.30 -5.51
CA LEU A 367 -24.03 7.31 -6.07
C LEU A 367 -25.43 7.42 -5.43
N ASP A 368 -25.49 7.50 -4.10
CA ASP A 368 -26.77 7.64 -3.38
C ASP A 368 -27.52 8.93 -3.76
N ALA A 369 -26.80 10.05 -3.88
CA ALA A 369 -27.38 11.34 -4.24
C ALA A 369 -27.99 11.36 -5.65
N GLN A 370 -27.51 10.50 -6.55
CA GLN A 370 -28.01 10.39 -7.92
C GLN A 370 -29.15 9.37 -8.08
N ASN A 371 -29.35 8.51 -7.08
CA ASN A 371 -30.37 7.46 -7.12
C ASN A 371 -31.77 8.00 -6.77
N THR A 372 -32.30 8.89 -7.59
CA THR A 372 -33.64 9.48 -7.38
C THR A 372 -34.78 8.48 -7.47
N ALA A 373 -34.59 7.38 -8.20
CA ALA A 373 -35.56 6.31 -8.33
C ALA A 373 -35.55 5.30 -7.19
N HIS A 374 -34.60 5.39 -6.26
CA HIS A 374 -34.40 4.46 -5.14
C HIS A 374 -34.34 2.97 -5.57
N THR A 375 -33.78 2.71 -6.74
CA THR A 375 -33.66 1.34 -7.32
C THR A 375 -32.18 0.94 -7.39
N VAL A 376 -31.91 -0.36 -7.31
CA VAL A 376 -30.54 -0.90 -7.49
C VAL A 376 -29.99 -0.55 -8.87
N ALA A 377 -30.83 -0.63 -9.91
CA ALA A 377 -30.44 -0.28 -11.28
C ALA A 377 -30.10 1.21 -11.43
N GLY A 378 -30.83 2.11 -10.77
CA GLY A 378 -30.55 3.54 -10.76
C GLY A 378 -29.25 3.87 -9.99
N LEU A 379 -29.04 3.19 -8.85
CA LEU A 379 -27.85 3.36 -8.04
C LEU A 379 -26.56 3.04 -8.82
N TYR A 380 -26.58 1.96 -9.58
CA TYR A 380 -25.41 1.45 -10.30
C TYR A 380 -25.43 1.75 -11.80
N ALA A 381 -26.20 2.75 -12.25
CA ALA A 381 -26.20 3.19 -13.64
C ALA A 381 -24.81 3.71 -14.06
N LEU A 382 -24.47 3.53 -15.34
CA LEU A 382 -23.19 3.98 -15.88
C LEU A 382 -22.93 5.48 -15.66
N ASP A 383 -23.94 6.31 -15.88
CA ASP A 383 -23.83 7.75 -15.69
C ASP A 383 -23.66 8.12 -14.21
N SER A 384 -24.32 7.39 -13.29
CA SER A 384 -24.12 7.55 -11.86
C SER A 384 -22.66 7.26 -11.47
N PHE A 385 -22.06 6.20 -11.98
CA PHE A 385 -20.66 5.89 -11.76
C PHE A 385 -19.71 6.92 -12.39
N ARG A 386 -20.01 7.49 -13.55
CA ARG A 386 -19.20 8.54 -14.17
C ARG A 386 -19.02 9.73 -13.23
N TRP A 387 -20.11 10.24 -12.69
CA TRP A 387 -20.08 11.35 -11.75
C TRP A 387 -19.45 10.95 -10.42
N ALA A 388 -19.77 9.76 -9.91
CA ALA A 388 -19.20 9.28 -8.66
C ALA A 388 -17.68 9.10 -8.76
N PHE A 389 -17.17 8.49 -9.82
CA PHE A 389 -15.71 8.37 -10.02
C PHE A 389 -15.04 9.71 -10.36
N ALA A 390 -15.75 10.72 -10.86
CA ALA A 390 -15.19 12.05 -11.06
C ALA A 390 -14.73 12.70 -9.74
N VAL A 391 -15.27 12.29 -8.60
CA VAL A 391 -14.84 12.73 -7.26
C VAL A 391 -13.33 12.52 -7.03
N GLN A 392 -12.74 11.47 -7.64
CA GLN A 392 -11.31 11.22 -7.52
C GLN A 392 -10.44 12.38 -8.03
N TYR A 393 -10.90 13.15 -9.04
CA TYR A 393 -10.15 14.29 -9.55
C TYR A 393 -10.03 15.42 -8.53
N VAL A 394 -11.07 15.61 -7.71
CA VAL A 394 -11.03 16.60 -6.62
C VAL A 394 -10.04 16.15 -5.55
N ILE A 395 -10.13 14.89 -5.11
CA ILE A 395 -9.28 14.34 -4.04
C ILE A 395 -7.83 14.24 -4.49
N VAL A 396 -7.58 13.62 -5.64
CA VAL A 396 -6.22 13.48 -6.19
C VAL A 396 -5.67 14.84 -6.62
N GLY A 397 -6.48 15.72 -7.18
CA GLY A 397 -6.09 17.08 -7.55
C GLY A 397 -5.61 17.89 -6.32
N LEU A 398 -6.36 17.82 -5.20
CA LEU A 398 -5.93 18.41 -3.93
C LEU A 398 -4.59 17.79 -3.48
N GLY A 399 -4.46 16.47 -3.55
CA GLY A 399 -3.22 15.75 -3.26
C GLY A 399 -2.05 16.22 -4.11
N VAL A 400 -2.25 16.42 -5.41
CA VAL A 400 -1.23 16.94 -6.35
C VAL A 400 -0.79 18.35 -5.97
N VAL A 401 -1.71 19.23 -5.59
CA VAL A 401 -1.38 20.60 -5.14
C VAL A 401 -0.43 20.55 -3.95
N PHE A 402 -0.74 19.73 -2.94
CA PHE A 402 0.11 19.60 -1.76
C PHE A 402 1.42 18.85 -2.08
N LEU A 403 1.40 17.86 -2.97
CA LEU A 403 2.59 17.16 -3.47
C LEU A 403 3.56 18.15 -4.13
N VAL A 404 3.06 19.01 -5.02
CA VAL A 404 3.89 20.03 -5.68
C VAL A 404 4.43 21.04 -4.68
N ARG A 405 3.64 21.47 -3.69
CA ARG A 405 4.11 22.34 -2.61
C ARG A 405 5.21 21.69 -1.78
N ALA A 406 5.02 20.44 -1.35
CA ALA A 406 6.02 19.68 -0.60
C ALA A 406 7.30 19.46 -1.43
N ARG A 407 7.16 19.15 -2.74
CA ARG A 407 8.28 19.04 -3.68
C ARG A 407 9.11 20.31 -3.76
N ARG A 408 8.46 21.48 -3.90
CA ARG A 408 9.15 22.79 -3.95
C ARG A 408 9.92 23.04 -2.66
N ARG A 409 9.31 22.78 -1.49
CA ARG A 409 9.96 22.92 -0.19
C ARG A 409 11.14 21.95 -0.01
N THR A 410 11.00 20.70 -0.45
CA THR A 410 12.08 19.71 -0.39
C THR A 410 13.28 20.11 -1.26
N ARG A 411 13.02 20.56 -2.49
CA ARG A 411 14.07 21.03 -3.41
C ARG A 411 14.78 22.27 -2.91
N ARG A 412 14.02 23.23 -2.37
CA ARG A 412 14.59 24.44 -1.76
C ARG A 412 15.52 24.09 -0.60
N ARG A 413 15.08 23.16 0.27
CA ARG A 413 15.88 22.70 1.39
C ARG A 413 17.18 22.00 0.93
N LEU A 414 17.13 21.16 -0.11
CA LEU A 414 18.32 20.54 -0.70
C LEU A 414 19.29 21.57 -1.25
N ALA A 415 18.79 22.62 -1.90
CA ALA A 415 19.64 23.71 -2.39
C ALA A 415 20.29 24.52 -1.25
N GLU A 416 19.52 24.83 -0.18
CA GLU A 416 19.99 25.61 0.97
C GLU A 416 20.95 24.84 1.90
N GLU A 417 20.67 23.54 2.17
CA GLU A 417 21.45 22.74 3.13
C GLU A 417 22.60 21.94 2.49
N GLU A 418 22.41 21.47 1.26
CA GLU A 418 23.36 20.55 0.59
C GLU A 418 23.97 21.17 -0.69
N GLY A 419 23.56 22.38 -1.08
CA GLY A 419 24.03 23.03 -2.31
C GLY A 419 23.60 22.31 -3.60
N ILE A 420 22.61 21.39 -3.51
CA ILE A 420 22.17 20.58 -4.66
C ILE A 420 20.99 21.24 -5.36
N GLU A 421 21.25 21.81 -6.54
CA GLU A 421 20.19 22.32 -7.42
C GLU A 421 19.67 21.24 -8.36
N VAL A 422 18.35 20.94 -8.29
CA VAL A 422 17.70 19.98 -9.18
C VAL A 422 17.20 20.69 -10.43
N GLY A 423 17.99 20.69 -11.47
CA GLY A 423 17.65 21.28 -12.77
C GLY A 423 16.41 20.63 -13.45
N PRO A 424 15.89 21.24 -14.55
CA PRO A 424 14.77 20.70 -15.33
C PRO A 424 15.02 19.27 -15.84
N LEU A 425 13.94 18.53 -16.11
CA LEU A 425 14.04 17.13 -16.55
C LEU A 425 14.78 16.98 -17.89
N TRP A 426 14.54 17.91 -18.81
CA TRP A 426 15.17 17.89 -20.13
C TRP A 426 16.70 17.99 -20.09
N VAL A 427 17.27 18.70 -19.10
CA VAL A 427 18.72 18.78 -18.90
C VAL A 427 19.29 17.38 -18.59
N ALA A 428 18.66 16.62 -17.70
CA ALA A 428 19.13 15.27 -17.42
C ALA A 428 18.97 14.30 -18.59
N LEU A 429 17.94 14.47 -19.40
CA LEU A 429 17.74 13.65 -20.61
C LEU A 429 18.82 13.96 -21.64
N VAL A 430 19.17 15.23 -21.81
CA VAL A 430 20.28 15.68 -22.68
C VAL A 430 21.62 15.16 -22.18
N ASP A 431 21.88 15.19 -20.86
CA ASP A 431 23.11 14.68 -20.28
C ASP A 431 23.25 13.15 -20.45
N VAL A 432 22.14 12.41 -20.31
CA VAL A 432 22.13 10.97 -20.57
C VAL A 432 22.42 10.68 -22.05
N TRP A 433 21.85 11.48 -22.95
CA TRP A 433 22.08 11.34 -24.38
C TRP A 433 23.53 11.68 -24.75
N ARG A 434 24.09 12.81 -24.25
CA ARG A 434 25.48 13.22 -24.48
C ARG A 434 26.49 12.19 -23.97
N ARG A 435 26.23 11.56 -22.82
CA ARG A 435 27.09 10.49 -22.28
C ARG A 435 27.06 9.22 -23.15
N ARG A 436 25.96 8.97 -23.85
CA ARG A 436 25.82 7.84 -24.79
C ARG A 436 26.62 8.08 -26.07
N ASP A 437 26.73 9.32 -26.52
CA ASP A 437 27.43 9.71 -27.74
C ASP A 437 28.96 9.98 -27.51
N GLY A 438 29.50 9.58 -26.36
CA GLY A 438 30.94 9.72 -26.06
C GLY A 438 31.43 11.17 -25.90
N ARG A 439 30.53 12.15 -25.88
CA ARG A 439 30.82 13.56 -25.57
C ARG A 439 30.84 13.71 -24.06
N GLY A 440 32.04 14.01 -23.49
CA GLY A 440 32.24 14.17 -22.07
C GLY A 440 31.26 15.14 -21.40
N PRO A 441 31.14 15.09 -20.04
CA PRO A 441 30.26 15.98 -19.31
C PRO A 441 30.69 17.43 -19.57
N GLY A 442 29.78 18.26 -20.08
CA GLY A 442 29.94 19.70 -20.02
C GLY A 442 30.09 20.09 -18.54
N GLU A 443 31.16 20.78 -18.20
CA GLU A 443 31.36 21.40 -16.91
C GLU A 443 30.13 22.26 -16.59
N ASN A 444 29.55 22.05 -15.42
CA ASN A 444 28.33 22.64 -14.86
C ASN A 444 27.05 21.85 -15.08
N VAL A 445 26.86 20.79 -14.28
CA VAL A 445 25.61 20.48 -13.56
C VAL A 445 25.86 19.22 -12.68
N GLN A 446 26.29 19.44 -11.45
CA GLN A 446 26.17 18.43 -10.38
C GLN A 446 24.77 18.41 -9.80
#